data_56cf76677472abdf9ba60046f7b7d786
#
_entry.id   56cf76677472abdf9ba60046f7b7d786
#
_cell.length_a   1.000
_cell.length_b   1.000
_cell.length_c   1.000
_cell.angle_alpha   90.00
_cell.angle_beta   90.00
_cell.angle_gamma   90.00
#
_symmetry.space_group_name_H-M   'P 1'
#
loop_
_entity.id
_entity.type
_entity.pdbx_description
1 polymer ?
#
loop_
_entity_poly.entity_id
_entity_poly.type
_entity_poly.pdbx_seq_one_letter_code
_entity_poly.pdbx_strand_id
1 'polypeptide(L)'
;MSKTYHFIGIKGSGMSALALMLHQMGHKVQGSDVEKYYFTQRGLEQAGITILPFDEKNLDGDMEIIAGNAFRPDNNVEIAYADQNGISYKRYHEFLGSFMRDFVSMGVAGAHGKTSTTGMLSHVLSHITDTSFLIGDGTGRGSANAKYFVFESDEYKRYFMPYHPEYSIITNIDFDHPDYFTSLEDVFNAFNDYAKQITKGLFVYGEDAELRKITSDAPIYYYGFEAEGNDFVASDLLRSTTGSTFTVHFRGQNLGQFHIPTFGRHNIMNATAVIGLLYTAGFDLNLVREHLKTFAGVKRRFTEKIVNDTVIIDDFAHHPTEIIATLDAARQKYPSKEIVAVFQPHTFTRTIALLDDFAHALNQADAVYLAQIYGSAREVDHGDVKVEDLANKINKKHQVITVENVSPLLDHDNAVYVFMGAGDIQTYEYSFERLLSNLTSNVQ
;
A
#
# COMPACT_ATOMS: atom_id res chain seq x y z
N MET A 1 -26.54 -15.51 -8.19
CA MET A 1 -27.68 -14.56 -8.13
C MET A 1 -27.14 -13.20 -7.72
N SER A 2 -27.69 -12.10 -8.29
CA SER A 2 -27.31 -10.74 -7.87
C SER A 2 -27.80 -10.50 -6.45
N LYS A 3 -26.88 -10.03 -5.56
CA LYS A 3 -27.22 -9.58 -4.21
C LYS A 3 -27.29 -8.06 -4.16
N THR A 4 -27.90 -7.53 -3.11
CA THR A 4 -27.89 -6.10 -2.81
C THR A 4 -26.98 -5.85 -1.61
N TYR A 5 -26.08 -4.88 -1.73
CA TYR A 5 -25.14 -4.49 -0.66
C TYR A 5 -25.35 -3.02 -0.27
N HIS A 6 -25.34 -2.77 1.02
CA HIS A 6 -25.30 -1.42 1.58
C HIS A 6 -24.01 -1.21 2.37
N PHE A 7 -23.29 -0.15 2.04
CA PHE A 7 -22.03 0.20 2.67
C PHE A 7 -22.17 1.39 3.62
N ILE A 8 -21.93 1.18 4.91
CA ILE A 8 -21.88 2.28 5.89
C ILE A 8 -20.45 2.83 5.91
N GLY A 9 -20.26 4.05 5.42
CA GLY A 9 -18.95 4.67 5.21
C GLY A 9 -18.31 4.30 3.87
N ILE A 10 -19.06 4.35 2.80
CA ILE A 10 -18.67 3.88 1.46
C ILE A 10 -17.46 4.63 0.86
N LYS A 11 -17.17 5.86 1.31
CA LYS A 11 -16.07 6.69 0.77
C LYS A 11 -14.70 6.32 1.32
N GLY A 12 -14.59 5.44 2.33
CA GLY A 12 -13.31 4.92 2.79
C GLY A 12 -12.58 4.18 1.67
N SER A 13 -11.23 4.23 1.62
CA SER A 13 -10.44 3.65 0.52
C SER A 13 -10.74 2.16 0.28
N GLY A 14 -10.68 1.32 1.31
CA GLY A 14 -11.03 -0.09 1.19
C GLY A 14 -12.51 -0.32 0.87
N MET A 15 -13.40 0.47 1.49
CA MET A 15 -14.84 0.37 1.28
C MET A 15 -15.23 0.72 -0.15
N SER A 16 -14.71 1.80 -0.71
CA SER A 16 -14.98 2.21 -2.10
C SER A 16 -14.43 1.23 -3.11
N ALA A 17 -13.23 0.69 -2.88
CA ALA A 17 -12.65 -0.35 -3.72
C ALA A 17 -13.51 -1.62 -3.74
N LEU A 18 -13.96 -2.07 -2.57
CA LEU A 18 -14.85 -3.23 -2.43
C LEU A 18 -16.22 -2.98 -3.08
N ALA A 19 -16.80 -1.79 -2.88
CA ALA A 19 -18.08 -1.41 -3.49
C ALA A 19 -18.00 -1.45 -5.03
N LEU A 20 -16.94 -0.88 -5.63
CA LEU A 20 -16.68 -0.93 -7.06
C LEU A 20 -16.48 -2.36 -7.56
N MET A 21 -15.74 -3.18 -6.84
CA MET A 21 -15.51 -4.58 -7.18
C MET A 21 -16.84 -5.36 -7.23
N LEU A 22 -17.65 -5.27 -6.17
CA LEU A 22 -18.95 -5.97 -6.11
C LEU A 22 -19.92 -5.48 -7.18
N HIS A 23 -19.92 -4.17 -7.46
CA HIS A 23 -20.72 -3.60 -8.54
C HIS A 23 -20.31 -4.17 -9.91
N GLN A 24 -19.01 -4.25 -10.21
CA GLN A 24 -18.49 -4.84 -11.45
C GLN A 24 -18.75 -6.34 -11.57
N MET A 25 -18.90 -7.04 -10.44
CA MET A 25 -19.34 -8.45 -10.41
C MET A 25 -20.83 -8.64 -10.70
N GLY A 26 -21.59 -7.55 -10.91
CA GLY A 26 -23.00 -7.57 -11.26
C GLY A 26 -23.95 -7.52 -10.06
N HIS A 27 -23.46 -7.12 -8.89
CA HIS A 27 -24.30 -6.89 -7.71
C HIS A 27 -24.88 -5.47 -7.69
N LYS A 28 -25.99 -5.30 -6.99
CA LYS A 28 -26.54 -3.97 -6.67
C LYS A 28 -25.79 -3.42 -5.47
N VAL A 29 -25.25 -2.23 -5.60
CA VAL A 29 -24.45 -1.59 -4.56
C VAL A 29 -24.93 -0.17 -4.32
N GLN A 30 -25.12 0.17 -3.05
CA GLN A 30 -25.33 1.53 -2.57
C GLN A 30 -24.55 1.72 -1.25
N GLY A 31 -24.47 2.93 -0.76
CA GLY A 31 -23.92 3.16 0.57
C GLY A 31 -24.22 4.54 1.08
N SER A 32 -23.86 4.76 2.33
CA SER A 32 -23.99 6.03 3.03
C SER A 32 -22.64 6.57 3.47
N ASP A 33 -22.51 7.88 3.58
CA ASP A 33 -21.31 8.55 4.10
C ASP A 33 -21.61 10.01 4.50
N VAL A 34 -20.61 10.67 5.09
CA VAL A 34 -20.65 12.11 5.39
C VAL A 34 -20.71 12.95 4.10
N GLU A 35 -21.23 14.17 4.18
CA GLU A 35 -21.34 15.07 3.03
C GLU A 35 -19.98 15.48 2.43
N LYS A 36 -18.93 15.52 3.25
CA LYS A 36 -17.59 15.91 2.81
C LYS A 36 -17.16 15.07 1.60
N TYR A 37 -16.66 15.76 0.56
CA TYR A 37 -16.13 15.10 -0.63
C TYR A 37 -14.77 14.44 -0.34
N TYR A 38 -14.60 13.19 -0.78
CA TYR A 38 -13.34 12.46 -0.76
C TYR A 38 -12.99 12.01 -2.18
N PHE A 39 -11.70 11.90 -2.50
CA PHE A 39 -11.23 11.51 -3.84
C PHE A 39 -11.79 10.17 -4.33
N THR A 40 -12.07 9.24 -3.41
CA THR A 40 -12.68 7.92 -3.69
C THR A 40 -14.10 8.02 -4.22
N GLN A 41 -14.83 9.10 -3.89
CA GLN A 41 -16.21 9.33 -4.31
C GLN A 41 -16.36 9.40 -5.83
N ARG A 42 -15.37 9.96 -6.53
CA ARG A 42 -15.39 10.09 -7.99
C ARG A 42 -15.59 8.75 -8.70
N GLY A 43 -14.89 7.70 -8.26
CA GLY A 43 -15.03 6.36 -8.85
C GLY A 43 -16.41 5.74 -8.64
N LEU A 44 -17.00 5.96 -7.46
CA LEU A 44 -18.34 5.49 -7.12
C LEU A 44 -19.40 6.19 -7.98
N GLU A 45 -19.30 7.51 -8.13
CA GLU A 45 -20.21 8.30 -8.98
C GLU A 45 -20.13 7.91 -10.46
N GLN A 46 -18.90 7.73 -10.97
CA GLN A 46 -18.69 7.27 -12.36
C GLN A 46 -19.28 5.87 -12.62
N ALA A 47 -19.29 5.01 -11.61
CA ALA A 47 -19.93 3.70 -11.68
C ALA A 47 -21.45 3.75 -11.49
N GLY A 48 -22.03 4.91 -11.17
CA GLY A 48 -23.47 5.07 -10.90
C GLY A 48 -23.90 4.48 -9.55
N ILE A 49 -22.99 4.32 -8.61
CA ILE A 49 -23.28 3.83 -7.26
C ILE A 49 -23.87 4.98 -6.44
N THR A 50 -25.05 4.75 -5.87
CA THR A 50 -25.75 5.76 -5.06
C THR A 50 -25.07 5.93 -3.72
N ILE A 51 -24.73 7.19 -3.35
CA ILE A 51 -24.20 7.57 -2.06
C ILE A 51 -25.24 8.42 -1.33
N LEU A 52 -25.68 7.94 -0.18
CA LEU A 52 -26.74 8.54 0.66
C LEU A 52 -26.13 9.23 1.89
N PRO A 53 -26.81 10.20 2.51
CA PRO A 53 -26.49 10.59 3.87
C PRO A 53 -26.79 9.45 4.85
N PHE A 54 -26.17 9.45 6.03
CA PHE A 54 -26.49 8.48 7.07
C PHE A 54 -27.93 8.66 7.55
N ASP A 55 -28.77 7.64 7.39
CA ASP A 55 -30.17 7.61 7.84
C ASP A 55 -30.57 6.17 8.14
N GLU A 56 -31.25 5.91 9.25
CA GLU A 56 -31.77 4.59 9.62
C GLU A 56 -32.64 3.95 8.54
N LYS A 57 -33.31 4.77 7.71
CA LYS A 57 -34.14 4.31 6.58
C LYS A 57 -33.35 3.69 5.44
N ASN A 58 -32.05 3.85 5.43
CA ASN A 58 -31.19 3.21 4.41
C ASN A 58 -31.05 1.70 4.63
N LEU A 59 -31.40 1.21 5.84
CA LEU A 59 -31.27 -0.20 6.20
C LEU A 59 -32.57 -0.95 5.88
N ASP A 60 -32.61 -1.59 4.73
CA ASP A 60 -33.69 -2.51 4.32
C ASP A 60 -33.27 -3.96 4.63
N GLY A 61 -34.21 -4.78 5.09
CA GLY A 61 -33.94 -6.13 5.57
C GLY A 61 -33.37 -7.13 4.56
N ASP A 62 -33.49 -6.83 3.27
CA ASP A 62 -33.03 -7.71 2.18
C ASP A 62 -31.59 -7.40 1.69
N MET A 63 -30.86 -6.51 2.38
CA MET A 63 -29.50 -6.12 2.00
C MET A 63 -28.45 -6.81 2.90
N GLU A 64 -27.32 -7.15 2.32
CA GLU A 64 -26.12 -7.46 3.08
C GLU A 64 -25.39 -6.15 3.43
N ILE A 65 -25.27 -5.85 4.73
CA ILE A 65 -24.72 -4.58 5.23
C ILE A 65 -23.24 -4.75 5.57
N ILE A 66 -22.41 -3.85 5.03
CA ILE A 66 -20.96 -3.81 5.27
C ILE A 66 -20.61 -2.47 5.93
N ALA A 67 -20.05 -2.51 7.13
CA ALA A 67 -19.72 -1.33 7.91
C ALA A 67 -18.22 -1.07 7.95
N GLY A 68 -17.83 0.18 7.70
CA GLY A 68 -16.46 0.66 7.85
C GLY A 68 -16.02 0.65 9.32
N ASN A 69 -14.72 0.38 9.55
CA ASN A 69 -14.18 0.22 10.90
C ASN A 69 -14.17 1.52 11.74
N ALA A 70 -14.32 2.69 11.09
CA ALA A 70 -14.37 4.00 11.76
C ALA A 70 -15.71 4.28 12.46
N PHE A 71 -16.78 3.59 12.06
CA PHE A 71 -18.14 3.86 12.54
C PHE A 71 -18.53 2.90 13.65
N ARG A 72 -19.20 3.41 14.67
CA ARG A 72 -19.67 2.71 15.86
C ARG A 72 -21.07 3.21 16.26
N PRO A 73 -21.79 2.54 17.16
CA PRO A 73 -23.11 2.97 17.61
C PRO A 73 -23.15 4.37 18.22
N ASP A 74 -22.05 4.81 18.82
CA ASP A 74 -21.91 6.12 19.46
C ASP A 74 -21.68 7.27 18.47
N ASN A 75 -21.29 6.97 17.22
CA ASN A 75 -20.98 7.99 16.21
C ASN A 75 -21.69 7.78 14.86
N ASN A 76 -22.57 6.78 14.73
CA ASN A 76 -23.29 6.53 13.48
C ASN A 76 -24.71 6.00 13.71
N VAL A 77 -25.69 6.71 13.14
CA VAL A 77 -27.11 6.40 13.36
C VAL A 77 -27.54 5.07 12.77
N GLU A 78 -26.97 4.66 11.63
CA GLU A 78 -27.30 3.39 10.98
C GLU A 78 -26.79 2.21 11.81
N ILE A 79 -25.56 2.28 12.33
CA ILE A 79 -25.03 1.22 13.20
C ILE A 79 -25.81 1.16 14.52
N ALA A 80 -26.14 2.32 15.12
CA ALA A 80 -26.97 2.37 16.32
C ALA A 80 -28.35 1.73 16.10
N TYR A 81 -28.97 2.05 14.95
CA TYR A 81 -30.27 1.49 14.57
C TYR A 81 -30.21 -0.02 14.30
N ALA A 82 -29.16 -0.48 13.60
CA ALA A 82 -28.95 -1.90 13.36
C ALA A 82 -28.81 -2.70 14.65
N ASP A 83 -28.00 -2.23 15.60
CA ASP A 83 -27.81 -2.86 16.90
C ASP A 83 -29.11 -2.91 17.71
N GLN A 84 -29.89 -1.82 17.73
CA GLN A 84 -31.15 -1.72 18.47
C GLN A 84 -32.24 -2.65 17.91
N ASN A 85 -32.23 -2.90 16.60
CA ASN A 85 -33.26 -3.67 15.91
C ASN A 85 -32.80 -5.08 15.52
N GLY A 86 -31.61 -5.51 15.92
CA GLY A 86 -31.07 -6.84 15.62
C GLY A 86 -30.78 -7.06 14.15
N ILE A 87 -30.52 -5.98 13.39
CA ILE A 87 -30.15 -6.06 11.98
C ILE A 87 -28.66 -6.46 11.90
N SER A 88 -28.40 -7.56 11.21
CA SER A 88 -27.03 -8.09 11.08
C SER A 88 -26.22 -7.26 10.07
N TYR A 89 -24.99 -6.92 10.44
CA TYR A 89 -24.00 -6.34 9.52
C TYR A 89 -22.63 -7.01 9.77
N LYS A 90 -21.74 -6.90 8.77
CA LYS A 90 -20.36 -7.33 8.90
C LYS A 90 -19.42 -6.14 8.83
N ARG A 91 -18.35 -6.16 9.60
CA ARG A 91 -17.23 -5.24 9.37
C ARG A 91 -16.52 -5.58 8.06
N TYR A 92 -15.84 -4.60 7.47
CA TYR A 92 -15.12 -4.78 6.22
C TYR A 92 -14.25 -6.05 6.21
N HIS A 93 -13.44 -6.25 7.24
CA HIS A 93 -12.54 -7.40 7.33
C HIS A 93 -13.28 -8.73 7.57
N GLU A 94 -14.39 -8.73 8.30
CA GLU A 94 -15.23 -9.93 8.49
C GLU A 94 -15.92 -10.34 7.18
N PHE A 95 -16.38 -9.34 6.41
CA PHE A 95 -16.95 -9.58 5.09
C PHE A 95 -15.91 -10.20 4.16
N LEU A 96 -14.72 -9.61 4.05
CA LEU A 96 -13.64 -10.14 3.21
C LEU A 96 -13.23 -11.56 3.61
N GLY A 97 -13.13 -11.85 4.91
CA GLY A 97 -12.83 -13.19 5.41
C GLY A 97 -13.86 -14.24 5.00
N SER A 98 -15.12 -13.84 4.86
CA SER A 98 -16.18 -14.71 4.35
C SER A 98 -16.14 -14.80 2.82
N PHE A 99 -15.97 -13.67 2.16
CA PHE A 99 -16.02 -13.52 0.70
C PHE A 99 -14.90 -14.27 -0.02
N MET A 100 -13.68 -14.22 0.52
CA MET A 100 -12.52 -14.86 -0.10
C MET A 100 -12.62 -16.37 -0.25
N ARG A 101 -13.49 -17.02 0.53
CA ARG A 101 -13.65 -18.49 0.53
C ARG A 101 -14.26 -19.04 -0.76
N ASP A 102 -14.90 -18.18 -1.54
CA ASP A 102 -15.50 -18.55 -2.83
C ASP A 102 -14.48 -18.56 -3.99
N PHE A 103 -13.20 -18.24 -3.71
CA PHE A 103 -12.15 -18.07 -4.70
C PHE A 103 -10.88 -18.84 -4.33
N VAL A 104 -10.02 -19.06 -5.32
CA VAL A 104 -8.60 -19.30 -5.06
C VAL A 104 -8.02 -17.96 -4.60
N SER A 105 -7.90 -17.79 -3.29
CA SER A 105 -7.57 -16.51 -2.68
C SER A 105 -6.08 -16.37 -2.45
N MET A 106 -5.54 -15.18 -2.77
CA MET A 106 -4.14 -14.85 -2.66
C MET A 106 -3.98 -13.55 -1.87
N GLY A 107 -3.50 -13.66 -0.64
CA GLY A 107 -3.30 -12.53 0.26
C GLY A 107 -1.86 -12.00 0.21
N VAL A 108 -1.68 -10.70 0.41
CA VAL A 108 -0.37 -10.09 0.60
C VAL A 108 -0.36 -9.34 1.91
N ALA A 109 0.48 -9.79 2.83
CA ALA A 109 0.71 -9.20 4.14
C ALA A 109 2.16 -8.69 4.27
N GLY A 110 2.47 -8.02 5.37
CA GLY A 110 3.78 -7.47 5.69
C GLY A 110 3.69 -6.05 6.20
N ALA A 111 4.68 -5.57 6.92
CA ALA A 111 4.70 -4.18 7.37
C ALA A 111 4.77 -3.22 6.16
N HIS A 112 5.67 -3.50 5.21
CA HIS A 112 5.92 -2.67 4.02
C HIS A 112 5.83 -3.46 2.72
N GLY A 113 5.55 -2.77 1.60
CA GLY A 113 5.52 -3.37 0.27
C GLY A 113 4.23 -4.10 -0.11
N LYS A 114 3.24 -4.22 0.77
CA LYS A 114 1.95 -4.88 0.52
C LYS A 114 1.29 -4.38 -0.77
N THR A 115 1.05 -3.08 -0.85
CA THR A 115 0.31 -2.45 -1.96
C THR A 115 0.98 -2.67 -3.32
N SER A 116 2.30 -2.49 -3.39
CA SER A 116 3.07 -2.73 -4.62
C SER A 116 3.06 -4.19 -5.04
N THR A 117 3.20 -5.10 -4.08
CA THR A 117 3.19 -6.56 -4.34
C THR A 117 1.79 -7.03 -4.75
N THR A 118 0.73 -6.56 -4.07
CA THR A 118 -0.66 -6.84 -4.43
C THR A 118 -0.98 -6.31 -5.81
N GLY A 119 -0.55 -5.08 -6.11
CA GLY A 119 -0.72 -4.48 -7.44
C GLY A 119 -0.02 -5.27 -8.54
N MET A 120 1.21 -5.70 -8.31
CA MET A 120 1.98 -6.51 -9.26
C MET A 120 1.33 -7.89 -9.49
N LEU A 121 0.95 -8.58 -8.42
CA LEU A 121 0.25 -9.88 -8.50
C LEU A 121 -1.10 -9.74 -9.21
N SER A 122 -1.89 -8.72 -8.86
CA SER A 122 -3.18 -8.43 -9.48
C SER A 122 -3.04 -8.11 -10.96
N HIS A 123 -2.02 -7.30 -11.33
CA HIS A 123 -1.75 -6.94 -12.72
C HIS A 123 -1.44 -8.18 -13.55
N VAL A 124 -0.47 -8.98 -13.12
CA VAL A 124 -0.08 -10.19 -13.88
C VAL A 124 -1.25 -11.16 -13.97
N LEU A 125 -1.89 -11.47 -12.86
CA LEU A 125 -2.92 -12.50 -12.82
C LEU A 125 -4.17 -12.11 -13.60
N SER A 126 -4.59 -10.83 -13.57
CA SER A 126 -5.76 -10.35 -14.31
C SER A 126 -5.57 -10.30 -15.83
N HIS A 127 -4.32 -10.34 -16.31
CA HIS A 127 -4.03 -10.48 -17.73
C HIS A 127 -3.96 -11.94 -18.20
N ILE A 128 -3.80 -12.88 -17.25
CA ILE A 128 -3.73 -14.32 -17.55
C ILE A 128 -5.10 -14.97 -17.42
N THR A 129 -5.88 -14.56 -16.42
CA THR A 129 -7.18 -15.20 -16.10
C THR A 129 -8.15 -14.23 -15.42
N ASP A 130 -9.43 -14.60 -15.40
CA ASP A 130 -10.45 -13.82 -14.69
C ASP A 130 -10.13 -13.73 -13.20
N THR A 131 -9.82 -12.52 -12.76
CA THR A 131 -9.37 -12.21 -11.41
C THR A 131 -10.09 -10.98 -10.87
N SER A 132 -10.61 -11.09 -9.66
CA SER A 132 -11.03 -9.95 -8.85
C SER A 132 -9.92 -9.55 -7.91
N PHE A 133 -9.79 -8.26 -7.57
CA PHE A 133 -8.76 -7.81 -6.66
C PHE A 133 -9.10 -6.53 -5.91
N LEU A 134 -8.44 -6.35 -4.77
CA LEU A 134 -8.46 -5.16 -3.93
C LEU A 134 -7.02 -4.75 -3.58
N ILE A 135 -6.63 -3.55 -3.99
CA ILE A 135 -5.30 -2.97 -3.72
C ILE A 135 -5.45 -1.86 -2.68
N GLY A 136 -4.51 -1.73 -1.77
CA GLY A 136 -4.55 -0.75 -0.67
C GLY A 136 -4.50 0.71 -1.11
N ASP A 137 -4.24 0.99 -2.38
CA ASP A 137 -4.33 2.32 -2.98
C ASP A 137 -5.77 2.77 -3.31
N GLY A 138 -6.76 2.01 -2.89
CA GLY A 138 -8.18 2.23 -3.17
C GLY A 138 -8.65 1.71 -4.53
N THR A 139 -7.83 0.95 -5.24
CA THR A 139 -8.20 0.31 -6.50
C THR A 139 -8.88 -1.03 -6.24
N GLY A 140 -10.08 -1.20 -6.77
CA GLY A 140 -10.81 -2.47 -6.78
C GLY A 140 -11.28 -2.81 -8.18
N ARG A 141 -11.21 -4.09 -8.54
CA ARG A 141 -11.75 -4.62 -9.79
C ARG A 141 -12.45 -5.94 -9.55
N GLY A 142 -13.65 -6.07 -10.08
CA GLY A 142 -14.45 -7.29 -10.05
C GLY A 142 -14.64 -7.92 -11.42
N SER A 143 -14.64 -9.25 -11.48
CA SER A 143 -15.08 -10.02 -12.61
C SER A 143 -16.16 -11.01 -12.15
N ALA A 144 -17.28 -11.05 -12.86
CA ALA A 144 -18.40 -11.96 -12.53
C ALA A 144 -18.01 -13.45 -12.63
N ASN A 145 -16.97 -13.77 -13.40
CA ASN A 145 -16.46 -15.11 -13.61
C ASN A 145 -15.12 -15.36 -12.91
N ALA A 146 -14.74 -14.48 -11.97
CA ALA A 146 -13.46 -14.59 -11.29
C ALA A 146 -13.31 -15.94 -10.58
N LYS A 147 -12.23 -16.65 -10.88
CA LYS A 147 -11.77 -17.81 -10.13
C LYS A 147 -10.80 -17.41 -9.02
N TYR A 148 -10.06 -16.32 -9.23
CA TYR A 148 -9.02 -15.84 -8.34
C TYR A 148 -9.41 -14.52 -7.69
N PHE A 149 -9.00 -14.36 -6.43
CA PHE A 149 -9.16 -13.12 -5.69
C PHE A 149 -7.84 -12.74 -5.02
N VAL A 150 -7.31 -11.56 -5.37
CA VAL A 150 -6.06 -11.01 -4.84
C VAL A 150 -6.37 -9.82 -3.94
N PHE A 151 -5.78 -9.75 -2.75
CA PHE A 151 -6.07 -8.67 -1.80
C PHE A 151 -4.92 -8.41 -0.83
N GLU A 152 -4.91 -7.21 -0.26
CA GLU A 152 -4.04 -6.88 0.86
C GLU A 152 -4.60 -7.44 2.18
N SER A 153 -3.72 -7.98 3.00
CA SER A 153 -4.01 -8.46 4.36
C SER A 153 -3.42 -7.47 5.36
N ASP A 154 -4.28 -6.61 5.93
CA ASP A 154 -3.87 -5.53 6.83
C ASP A 154 -3.64 -6.07 8.26
N GLU A 155 -2.41 -5.94 8.76
CA GLU A 155 -2.01 -6.33 10.11
C GLU A 155 -2.52 -5.38 11.19
N TYR A 156 -2.82 -4.12 10.84
CA TYR A 156 -3.28 -3.12 11.80
C TYR A 156 -4.51 -3.60 12.56
N LYS A 157 -4.47 -3.51 13.89
CA LYS A 157 -5.51 -4.06 14.78
C LYS A 157 -5.86 -5.52 14.51
N ARG A 158 -4.95 -6.25 13.89
CA ARG A 158 -5.13 -7.67 13.50
C ARG A 158 -6.34 -7.89 12.58
N TYR A 159 -6.65 -6.91 11.69
CA TYR A 159 -7.80 -7.01 10.78
C TYR A 159 -7.71 -8.19 9.82
N PHE A 160 -6.53 -8.73 9.57
CA PHE A 160 -6.35 -9.93 8.74
C PHE A 160 -6.72 -11.27 9.44
N MET A 161 -7.06 -11.25 10.73
CA MET A 161 -7.37 -12.49 11.46
C MET A 161 -8.60 -13.27 10.97
N PRO A 162 -9.63 -12.69 10.36
CA PRO A 162 -10.68 -13.45 9.69
C PRO A 162 -10.27 -14.07 8.35
N TYR A 163 -9.07 -13.80 7.83
CA TYR A 163 -8.65 -14.21 6.49
C TYR A 163 -8.02 -15.59 6.49
N HIS A 164 -8.46 -16.44 5.57
CA HIS A 164 -7.94 -17.79 5.38
C HIS A 164 -7.59 -18.01 3.90
N PRO A 165 -6.60 -17.29 3.37
CA PRO A 165 -6.25 -17.41 1.96
C PRO A 165 -5.60 -18.76 1.64
N GLU A 166 -5.74 -19.21 0.38
CA GLU A 166 -5.04 -20.39 -0.09
C GLU A 166 -3.54 -20.16 -0.20
N TYR A 167 -3.16 -18.99 -0.74
CA TYR A 167 -1.77 -18.56 -0.86
C TYR A 167 -1.58 -17.21 -0.20
N SER A 168 -0.42 -16.99 0.39
CA SER A 168 -0.06 -15.66 0.89
C SER A 168 1.42 -15.35 0.71
N ILE A 169 1.69 -14.06 0.49
CA ILE A 169 3.03 -13.49 0.58
C ILE A 169 3.08 -12.68 1.88
N ILE A 170 4.17 -12.83 2.66
CA ILE A 170 4.51 -11.90 3.75
C ILE A 170 5.85 -11.26 3.37
N THR A 171 5.84 -9.97 3.12
CA THR A 171 6.99 -9.25 2.57
C THR A 171 8.08 -8.97 3.59
N ASN A 172 7.71 -8.62 4.81
CA ASN A 172 8.61 -8.34 5.94
C ASN A 172 7.82 -8.22 7.24
N ILE A 173 8.51 -8.29 8.37
CA ILE A 173 8.01 -7.93 9.69
C ILE A 173 8.86 -6.77 10.21
N ASP A 174 8.22 -5.65 10.53
CA ASP A 174 8.87 -4.47 11.06
C ASP A 174 8.01 -3.85 12.17
N PHE A 175 8.62 -3.10 13.08
CA PHE A 175 7.87 -2.42 14.12
C PHE A 175 7.19 -1.19 13.56
N ASP A 176 5.94 -1.34 13.18
CA ASP A 176 5.05 -0.26 12.74
C ASP A 176 3.78 -0.23 13.60
N HIS A 177 2.99 0.83 13.46
CA HIS A 177 1.77 1.05 14.25
C HIS A 177 1.99 1.01 15.77
N PRO A 178 2.89 1.85 16.34
CA PRO A 178 3.16 1.90 17.78
C PRO A 178 1.95 2.37 18.61
N ASP A 179 0.91 2.88 17.96
CA ASP A 179 -0.40 3.17 18.55
C ASP A 179 -1.22 1.91 18.87
N TYR A 180 -0.82 0.74 18.36
CA TYR A 180 -1.49 -0.54 18.58
C TYR A 180 -0.54 -1.63 19.04
N PHE A 181 0.55 -1.88 18.33
CA PHE A 181 1.54 -2.89 18.71
C PHE A 181 2.51 -2.34 19.76
N THR A 182 2.77 -3.13 20.78
CA THR A 182 3.60 -2.73 21.92
C THR A 182 5.09 -3.07 21.73
N SER A 183 5.40 -3.99 20.82
CA SER A 183 6.76 -4.47 20.53
C SER A 183 6.84 -5.18 19.20
N LEU A 184 8.06 -5.41 18.70
CA LEU A 184 8.30 -6.25 17.51
C LEU A 184 7.79 -7.69 17.73
N GLU A 185 7.89 -8.21 18.94
CA GLU A 185 7.36 -9.55 19.30
C GLU A 185 5.83 -9.60 19.17
N ASP A 186 5.12 -8.54 19.54
CA ASP A 186 3.67 -8.43 19.38
C ASP A 186 3.26 -8.41 17.90
N VAL A 187 4.03 -7.67 17.05
CA VAL A 187 3.88 -7.71 15.59
C VAL A 187 4.12 -9.12 15.06
N PHE A 188 5.26 -9.74 15.44
CA PHE A 188 5.57 -11.11 15.03
C PHE A 188 4.45 -12.10 15.35
N ASN A 189 3.92 -12.05 16.59
CA ASN A 189 2.83 -12.94 17.02
C ASN A 189 1.58 -12.77 16.13
N ALA A 190 1.24 -11.55 15.73
CA ALA A 190 0.13 -11.31 14.81
C ALA A 190 0.36 -11.96 13.44
N PHE A 191 1.55 -11.80 12.86
CA PHE A 191 1.88 -12.43 11.58
C PHE A 191 1.99 -13.96 11.68
N ASN A 192 2.50 -14.49 12.78
CA ASN A 192 2.61 -15.93 13.00
C ASN A 192 1.22 -16.59 13.16
N ASP A 193 0.27 -15.91 13.81
CA ASP A 193 -1.10 -16.38 13.89
C ASP A 193 -1.81 -16.31 12.52
N TYR A 194 -1.57 -15.25 11.74
CA TYR A 194 -2.07 -15.19 10.37
C TYR A 194 -1.47 -16.28 9.47
N ALA A 195 -0.17 -16.56 9.59
CA ALA A 195 0.51 -17.59 8.81
C ALA A 195 -0.07 -19.00 8.98
N LYS A 196 -0.59 -19.32 10.17
CA LYS A 196 -1.28 -20.60 10.46
C LYS A 196 -2.62 -20.77 9.74
N GLN A 197 -3.18 -19.67 9.20
CA GLN A 197 -4.45 -19.69 8.48
C GLN A 197 -4.28 -19.94 6.97
N ILE A 198 -3.05 -19.96 6.47
CA ILE A 198 -2.75 -20.22 5.06
C ILE A 198 -2.87 -21.71 4.78
N THR A 199 -3.47 -22.08 3.63
CA THR A 199 -3.83 -23.48 3.39
C THR A 199 -3.01 -24.19 2.32
N LYS A 200 -2.43 -23.47 1.34
CA LYS A 200 -1.70 -24.09 0.22
C LYS A 200 -0.25 -23.67 0.08
N GLY A 201 0.08 -22.41 0.37
CA GLY A 201 1.47 -21.99 0.26
C GLY A 201 1.70 -20.59 0.83
N LEU A 202 2.74 -20.48 1.64
CA LEU A 202 3.18 -19.23 2.27
C LEU A 202 4.54 -18.84 1.72
N PHE A 203 4.66 -17.64 1.17
CA PHE A 203 5.88 -17.08 0.59
C PHE A 203 6.40 -15.96 1.50
N VAL A 204 7.59 -16.12 2.04
CA VAL A 204 8.17 -15.17 3.00
C VAL A 204 9.58 -14.75 2.59
N TYR A 205 9.92 -13.49 2.87
CA TYR A 205 11.26 -12.97 2.63
C TYR A 205 12.28 -13.64 3.56
N GLY A 206 13.15 -14.44 3.00
CA GLY A 206 14.02 -15.32 3.78
C GLY A 206 15.25 -14.66 4.39
N GLU A 207 15.51 -13.39 4.11
CA GLU A 207 16.58 -12.61 4.74
C GLU A 207 16.06 -11.76 5.92
N ASP A 208 14.76 -11.84 6.20
CA ASP A 208 14.16 -11.27 7.40
C ASP A 208 14.23 -12.28 8.56
N ALA A 209 14.91 -11.89 9.64
CA ALA A 209 15.15 -12.76 10.80
C ALA A 209 13.86 -13.13 11.55
N GLU A 210 12.85 -12.27 11.56
CA GLU A 210 11.55 -12.55 12.17
C GLU A 210 10.75 -13.52 11.31
N LEU A 211 10.74 -13.34 9.98
CA LEU A 211 10.06 -14.24 9.06
C LEU A 211 10.65 -15.67 9.06
N ARG A 212 11.93 -15.83 9.38
CA ARG A 212 12.53 -17.15 9.58
C ARG A 212 11.95 -17.96 10.76
N LYS A 213 11.34 -17.29 11.71
CA LYS A 213 10.71 -17.91 12.90
C LYS A 213 9.25 -18.30 12.66
N ILE A 214 8.63 -17.84 11.57
CA ILE A 214 7.21 -18.10 11.27
C ILE A 214 6.96 -19.60 11.12
N THR A 215 5.79 -20.01 11.61
CA THR A 215 5.28 -21.37 11.50
C THR A 215 3.95 -21.38 10.74
N SER A 216 3.75 -22.38 9.89
CA SER A 216 2.50 -22.58 9.14
C SER A 216 2.28 -24.08 8.91
N ASP A 217 1.01 -24.49 8.81
CA ASP A 217 0.67 -25.86 8.38
C ASP A 217 0.80 -26.01 6.86
N ALA A 218 0.73 -24.91 6.10
CA ALA A 218 1.02 -24.89 4.68
C ALA A 218 2.54 -24.90 4.41
N PRO A 219 3.01 -25.39 3.24
CA PRO A 219 4.39 -25.26 2.85
C PRO A 219 4.86 -23.82 2.85
N ILE A 220 6.00 -23.56 3.48
CA ILE A 220 6.65 -22.25 3.49
C ILE A 220 7.73 -22.25 2.40
N TYR A 221 7.69 -21.23 1.53
CA TYR A 221 8.68 -20.96 0.49
C TYR A 221 9.40 -19.66 0.82
N TYR A 222 10.71 -19.74 0.98
CA TYR A 222 11.55 -18.59 1.23
C TYR A 222 12.03 -17.98 -0.07
N TYR A 223 11.99 -16.66 -0.18
CA TYR A 223 12.54 -15.92 -1.32
C TYR A 223 13.53 -14.86 -0.86
N GLY A 224 14.53 -14.57 -1.70
CA GLY A 224 15.56 -13.59 -1.35
C GLY A 224 16.60 -13.41 -2.46
N PHE A 225 17.69 -12.74 -2.11
CA PHE A 225 18.86 -12.58 -2.96
C PHE A 225 19.93 -13.65 -2.67
N GLU A 226 20.02 -14.08 -1.42
CA GLU A 226 20.99 -15.08 -0.99
C GLU A 226 20.53 -16.48 -1.40
N ALA A 227 21.47 -17.29 -1.90
CA ALA A 227 21.14 -18.66 -2.33
C ALA A 227 20.90 -19.59 -1.13
N GLU A 228 21.62 -19.36 -0.01
CA GLU A 228 21.52 -20.20 1.16
C GLU A 228 20.19 -20.00 1.90
N GLY A 229 19.46 -21.08 2.06
CA GLY A 229 18.21 -21.09 2.81
C GLY A 229 17.00 -20.49 2.10
N ASN A 230 17.11 -20.04 0.83
CA ASN A 230 15.99 -19.56 0.03
C ASN A 230 15.61 -20.56 -1.06
N ASP A 231 14.30 -20.76 -1.26
CA ASP A 231 13.75 -21.58 -2.34
C ASP A 231 13.76 -20.82 -3.68
N PHE A 232 13.36 -19.52 -3.64
CA PHE A 232 13.36 -18.62 -4.79
C PHE A 232 14.44 -17.56 -4.61
N VAL A 233 15.38 -17.50 -5.56
CA VAL A 233 16.54 -16.60 -5.50
C VAL A 233 16.58 -15.71 -6.72
N ALA A 234 16.63 -14.39 -6.49
CA ALA A 234 16.89 -13.41 -7.53
C ALA A 234 18.40 -13.15 -7.64
N SER A 235 18.97 -13.37 -8.82
CA SER A 235 20.39 -13.17 -9.14
C SER A 235 20.58 -12.32 -10.40
N ASP A 236 21.82 -12.06 -10.77
CA ASP A 236 22.20 -11.34 -12.02
C ASP A 236 21.46 -10.03 -12.18
N LEU A 237 21.44 -9.23 -11.11
CA LEU A 237 20.67 -8.00 -11.04
C LEU A 237 21.27 -6.93 -11.94
N LEU A 238 20.51 -6.47 -12.93
CA LEU A 238 20.82 -5.31 -13.75
C LEU A 238 19.78 -4.21 -13.47
N ARG A 239 20.18 -3.22 -12.69
CA ARG A 239 19.37 -2.05 -12.37
C ARG A 239 19.74 -0.91 -13.29
N SER A 240 18.78 -0.41 -14.05
CA SER A 240 18.96 0.66 -15.05
C SER A 240 17.96 1.79 -14.81
N THR A 241 18.09 2.86 -15.61
CA THR A 241 17.16 4.01 -15.60
C THR A 241 15.79 3.68 -16.20
N THR A 242 15.60 2.48 -16.76
CA THR A 242 14.35 2.04 -17.39
C THR A 242 13.69 0.88 -16.64
N GLY A 243 14.24 0.46 -15.51
CA GLY A 243 13.74 -0.65 -14.70
C GLY A 243 14.82 -1.60 -14.24
N SER A 244 14.43 -2.79 -13.88
CA SER A 244 15.33 -3.82 -13.35
C SER A 244 15.15 -5.16 -14.07
N THR A 245 16.27 -5.79 -14.43
CA THR A 245 16.30 -7.13 -15.02
C THR A 245 17.04 -8.05 -14.05
N PHE A 246 16.56 -9.27 -13.86
CA PHE A 246 17.11 -10.25 -12.93
C PHE A 246 16.73 -11.67 -13.34
N THR A 247 17.52 -12.64 -12.89
CA THR A 247 17.27 -14.07 -13.09
C THR A 247 16.64 -14.64 -11.82
N VAL A 248 15.61 -15.47 -11.95
CA VAL A 248 15.03 -16.19 -10.80
C VAL A 248 15.39 -17.66 -10.85
N HIS A 249 15.80 -18.22 -9.72
CA HIS A 249 16.06 -19.65 -9.54
C HIS A 249 15.09 -20.22 -8.50
N PHE A 250 14.60 -21.42 -8.72
CA PHE A 250 13.86 -22.21 -7.74
C PHE A 250 14.68 -23.44 -7.34
N ARG A 251 15.15 -23.46 -6.10
CA ARG A 251 16.00 -24.57 -5.57
C ARG A 251 17.15 -24.94 -6.52
N GLY A 252 17.82 -23.92 -7.06
CA GLY A 252 18.93 -24.06 -8.01
C GLY A 252 18.52 -24.24 -9.48
N GLN A 253 17.26 -24.53 -9.78
CA GLN A 253 16.76 -24.57 -11.15
C GLN A 253 16.56 -23.15 -11.70
N ASN A 254 17.17 -22.81 -12.82
CA ASN A 254 16.99 -21.54 -13.48
C ASN A 254 15.60 -21.44 -14.12
N LEU A 255 14.77 -20.50 -13.65
CA LEU A 255 13.45 -20.21 -14.20
C LEU A 255 13.48 -19.15 -15.31
N GLY A 256 14.66 -18.60 -15.60
CA GLY A 256 14.89 -17.60 -16.63
C GLY A 256 14.95 -16.18 -16.12
N GLN A 257 15.15 -15.26 -17.06
CA GLN A 257 15.30 -13.83 -16.80
C GLN A 257 13.93 -13.12 -16.83
N PHE A 258 13.75 -12.17 -15.92
CA PHE A 258 12.56 -11.34 -15.80
C PHE A 258 12.94 -9.86 -15.85
N HIS A 259 12.02 -9.02 -16.29
CA HIS A 259 12.16 -7.57 -16.29
C HIS A 259 10.92 -6.90 -15.68
N ILE A 260 11.17 -5.90 -14.85
CA ILE A 260 10.14 -5.01 -14.30
C ILE A 260 10.48 -3.55 -14.61
N PRO A 261 9.53 -2.73 -15.08
CA PRO A 261 9.77 -1.31 -15.36
C PRO A 261 9.71 -0.44 -14.09
N THR A 262 9.90 -1.05 -12.93
CA THR A 262 9.93 -0.38 -11.62
C THR A 262 11.35 -0.37 -11.05
N PHE A 263 11.59 0.51 -10.09
CA PHE A 263 12.91 0.82 -9.56
C PHE A 263 13.05 0.35 -8.11
N GLY A 264 14.28 0.24 -7.62
CA GLY A 264 14.60 -0.17 -6.26
C GLY A 264 14.70 -1.70 -6.07
N ARG A 265 15.61 -2.11 -5.19
CA ARG A 265 15.83 -3.55 -4.87
C ARG A 265 14.57 -4.20 -4.29
N HIS A 266 13.77 -3.44 -3.53
CA HIS A 266 12.54 -3.93 -2.93
C HIS A 266 11.53 -4.42 -3.98
N ASN A 267 11.43 -3.74 -5.14
CA ASN A 267 10.53 -4.18 -6.22
C ASN A 267 11.01 -5.46 -6.92
N ILE A 268 12.32 -5.71 -6.95
CA ILE A 268 12.85 -7.02 -7.41
C ILE A 268 12.40 -8.13 -6.45
N MET A 269 12.44 -7.89 -5.14
CA MET A 269 11.95 -8.85 -4.14
C MET A 269 10.45 -9.07 -4.23
N ASN A 270 9.67 -8.00 -4.36
CA ASN A 270 8.22 -8.11 -4.58
C ASN A 270 7.90 -8.96 -5.83
N ALA A 271 8.63 -8.72 -6.93
CA ALA A 271 8.48 -9.50 -8.16
C ALA A 271 8.90 -10.97 -7.97
N THR A 272 9.97 -11.23 -7.24
CA THR A 272 10.44 -12.59 -6.95
C THR A 272 9.39 -13.36 -6.14
N ALA A 273 8.77 -12.74 -5.15
CA ALA A 273 7.67 -13.34 -4.40
C ALA A 273 6.45 -13.66 -5.30
N VAL A 274 6.06 -12.72 -6.17
CA VAL A 274 4.96 -12.90 -7.13
C VAL A 274 5.28 -14.04 -8.11
N ILE A 275 6.49 -14.08 -8.68
CA ILE A 275 6.93 -15.15 -9.56
C ILE A 275 6.89 -16.50 -8.84
N GLY A 276 7.40 -16.55 -7.59
CA GLY A 276 7.40 -17.76 -6.77
C GLY A 276 6.00 -18.30 -6.50
N LEU A 277 5.07 -17.41 -6.11
CA LEU A 277 3.67 -17.77 -5.87
C LEU A 277 3.02 -18.29 -7.16
N LEU A 278 3.13 -17.56 -8.27
CA LEU A 278 2.50 -17.93 -9.53
C LEU A 278 3.09 -19.23 -10.12
N TYR A 279 4.41 -19.44 -10.01
CA TYR A 279 5.07 -20.68 -10.38
C TYR A 279 4.53 -21.87 -9.58
N THR A 280 4.45 -21.73 -8.26
CA THR A 280 3.94 -22.77 -7.36
C THR A 280 2.45 -23.05 -7.57
N ALA A 281 1.67 -22.02 -7.92
CA ALA A 281 0.26 -22.16 -8.29
C ALA A 281 0.02 -22.72 -9.70
N GLY A 282 1.10 -23.01 -10.46
CA GLY A 282 1.05 -23.71 -11.77
C GLY A 282 0.80 -22.81 -12.98
N PHE A 283 1.06 -21.50 -12.86
CA PHE A 283 0.93 -20.59 -14.00
C PHE A 283 2.13 -20.67 -14.95
N ASP A 284 1.88 -20.45 -16.25
CA ASP A 284 2.94 -20.39 -17.27
C ASP A 284 3.84 -19.16 -17.03
N LEU A 285 5.10 -19.41 -16.75
CA LEU A 285 6.09 -18.36 -16.51
C LEU A 285 6.35 -17.46 -17.72
N ASN A 286 6.04 -17.89 -18.94
CA ASN A 286 6.16 -17.02 -20.11
C ASN A 286 5.11 -15.92 -20.06
N LEU A 287 3.87 -16.24 -19.66
CA LEU A 287 2.81 -15.26 -19.46
C LEU A 287 3.13 -14.35 -18.26
N VAL A 288 3.63 -14.92 -17.17
CA VAL A 288 4.07 -14.12 -16.00
C VAL A 288 5.15 -13.12 -16.42
N ARG A 289 6.15 -13.56 -17.19
CA ARG A 289 7.24 -12.73 -17.69
C ARG A 289 6.74 -11.61 -18.63
N GLU A 290 5.80 -11.93 -19.51
CA GLU A 290 5.21 -10.97 -20.44
C GLU A 290 4.49 -9.85 -19.68
N HIS A 291 3.66 -10.19 -18.70
CA HIS A 291 2.84 -9.22 -18.00
C HIS A 291 3.61 -8.44 -16.91
N LEU A 292 4.66 -9.00 -16.32
CA LEU A 292 5.53 -8.23 -15.42
C LEU A 292 6.19 -7.04 -16.11
N LYS A 293 6.53 -7.15 -17.40
CA LYS A 293 7.14 -6.06 -18.20
C LYS A 293 6.22 -4.86 -18.39
N THR A 294 4.92 -5.02 -18.20
CA THR A 294 3.90 -3.98 -18.41
C THR A 294 3.33 -3.42 -17.11
N PHE A 295 3.85 -3.84 -15.96
CA PHE A 295 3.41 -3.34 -14.66
C PHE A 295 3.88 -1.91 -14.43
N ALA A 296 2.97 -0.95 -14.51
CA ALA A 296 3.27 0.48 -14.40
C ALA A 296 3.33 1.01 -12.94
N GLY A 297 3.26 0.14 -11.94
CA GLY A 297 3.18 0.54 -10.54
C GLY A 297 1.74 0.69 -10.02
N VAL A 298 1.60 1.22 -8.81
CA VAL A 298 0.32 1.52 -8.15
C VAL A 298 0.30 2.99 -7.73
N LYS A 299 -0.88 3.53 -7.41
CA LYS A 299 -1.03 4.94 -7.03
C LYS A 299 -0.20 5.27 -5.80
N ARG A 300 0.42 6.45 -5.83
CA ARG A 300 1.23 6.95 -4.72
C ARG A 300 2.36 6.00 -4.28
N ARG A 301 2.91 5.23 -5.19
CA ARG A 301 4.13 4.44 -5.02
C ARG A 301 5.05 4.76 -6.18
N PHE A 302 5.98 5.68 -5.96
CA PHE A 302 6.90 6.21 -6.97
C PHE A 302 6.17 6.78 -8.19
N THR A 303 5.08 7.54 -7.97
CA THR A 303 4.30 8.17 -9.04
C THR A 303 5.02 9.41 -9.52
N GLU A 304 5.43 9.42 -10.79
CA GLU A 304 6.22 10.49 -11.38
C GLU A 304 5.38 11.48 -12.15
N LYS A 305 5.74 12.76 -12.03
CA LYS A 305 5.24 13.88 -12.83
C LYS A 305 6.42 14.73 -13.30
N ILE A 306 6.28 15.36 -14.45
CA ILE A 306 7.25 16.33 -14.97
C ILE A 306 6.54 17.68 -15.14
N VAL A 307 7.05 18.71 -14.49
CA VAL A 307 6.55 20.07 -14.56
C VAL A 307 7.72 20.99 -14.96
N ASN A 308 7.68 21.58 -16.16
CA ASN A 308 8.75 22.46 -16.68
C ASN A 308 10.16 21.86 -16.51
N ASP A 309 10.37 20.63 -16.99
CA ASP A 309 11.61 19.85 -16.88
C ASP A 309 12.01 19.44 -15.45
N THR A 310 11.25 19.83 -14.44
CA THR A 310 11.44 19.40 -13.05
C THR A 310 10.71 18.09 -12.81
N VAL A 311 11.45 17.10 -12.31
CA VAL A 311 10.90 15.78 -11.97
C VAL A 311 10.40 15.80 -10.54
N ILE A 312 9.14 15.40 -10.35
CA ILE A 312 8.47 15.27 -9.06
C ILE A 312 8.01 13.81 -8.91
N ILE A 313 8.28 13.21 -7.77
CA ILE A 313 7.87 11.86 -7.41
C ILE A 313 6.98 11.96 -6.16
N ASP A 314 5.73 11.44 -6.24
CA ASP A 314 4.83 11.25 -5.10
C ASP A 314 4.95 9.80 -4.60
N ASP A 315 5.26 9.65 -3.33
CA ASP A 315 5.33 8.34 -2.67
C ASP A 315 4.67 8.36 -1.29
N PHE A 316 3.99 7.29 -0.97
CA PHE A 316 3.29 7.13 0.32
C PHE A 316 4.25 6.76 1.47
N ALA A 317 5.55 6.63 1.20
CA ALA A 317 6.57 6.27 2.18
C ALA A 317 6.46 7.14 3.44
N HIS A 318 6.27 6.49 4.58
CA HIS A 318 6.08 7.14 5.88
C HIS A 318 6.74 6.40 7.04
N HIS A 319 7.49 5.36 6.73
CA HIS A 319 8.35 4.60 7.65
C HIS A 319 9.81 4.69 7.17
N PRO A 320 10.83 4.67 8.07
CA PRO A 320 12.24 4.75 7.67
C PRO A 320 12.63 3.74 6.59
N THR A 321 12.20 2.49 6.71
CA THR A 321 12.44 1.42 5.72
C THR A 321 11.88 1.78 4.34
N GLU A 322 10.69 2.38 4.27
CA GLU A 322 10.08 2.81 3.01
C GLU A 322 10.82 4.01 2.40
N ILE A 323 11.24 4.98 3.23
CA ILE A 323 12.02 6.15 2.78
C ILE A 323 13.32 5.69 2.12
N ILE A 324 14.07 4.78 2.75
CA ILE A 324 15.30 4.21 2.19
C ILE A 324 15.02 3.56 0.83
N ALA A 325 13.97 2.76 0.73
CA ALA A 325 13.60 2.07 -0.49
C ALA A 325 13.22 3.04 -1.62
N THR A 326 12.47 4.10 -1.30
CA THR A 326 12.06 5.12 -2.26
C THR A 326 13.25 5.96 -2.75
N LEU A 327 14.16 6.35 -1.85
CA LEU A 327 15.38 7.09 -2.22
C LEU A 327 16.34 6.22 -3.05
N ASP A 328 16.47 4.91 -2.75
CA ASP A 328 17.22 3.96 -3.58
C ASP A 328 16.63 3.83 -5.00
N ALA A 329 15.31 3.79 -5.11
CA ALA A 329 14.62 3.77 -6.40
C ALA A 329 14.83 5.08 -7.19
N ALA A 330 14.77 6.22 -6.52
CA ALA A 330 15.04 7.53 -7.13
C ALA A 330 16.47 7.62 -7.63
N ARG A 331 17.44 7.18 -6.83
CA ARG A 331 18.85 7.15 -7.21
C ARG A 331 19.11 6.21 -8.39
N GLN A 332 18.43 5.06 -8.45
CA GLN A 332 18.51 4.15 -9.60
C GLN A 332 18.05 4.82 -10.89
N LYS A 333 16.90 5.49 -10.85
CA LYS A 333 16.29 6.10 -12.05
C LYS A 333 17.03 7.36 -12.48
N TYR A 334 17.53 8.14 -11.54
CA TYR A 334 18.15 9.44 -11.74
C TYR A 334 19.56 9.53 -11.15
N PRO A 335 20.54 8.73 -11.65
CA PRO A 335 21.85 8.59 -11.02
C PRO A 335 22.70 9.87 -11.06
N SER A 336 22.40 10.80 -11.98
CA SER A 336 23.13 12.05 -12.17
C SER A 336 22.41 13.29 -11.64
N LYS A 337 21.22 13.13 -11.06
CA LYS A 337 20.46 14.24 -10.48
C LYS A 337 20.61 14.28 -8.96
N GLU A 338 20.51 15.48 -8.40
CA GLU A 338 20.35 15.66 -6.96
C GLU A 338 19.01 15.08 -6.51
N ILE A 339 19.00 14.28 -5.45
CA ILE A 339 17.78 13.74 -4.87
C ILE A 339 17.39 14.59 -3.66
N VAL A 340 16.31 15.34 -3.81
CA VAL A 340 15.75 16.22 -2.79
C VAL A 340 14.56 15.52 -2.15
N ALA A 341 14.71 15.11 -0.89
CA ALA A 341 13.62 14.52 -0.11
C ALA A 341 12.73 15.63 0.46
N VAL A 342 11.43 15.54 0.22
CA VAL A 342 10.40 16.37 0.87
C VAL A 342 9.53 15.44 1.70
N PHE A 343 9.70 15.45 3.01
CA PHE A 343 9.11 14.45 3.89
C PHE A 343 8.14 15.06 4.90
N GLN A 344 6.97 14.43 5.04
CA GLN A 344 6.00 14.74 6.08
C GLN A 344 5.94 13.58 7.08
N PRO A 345 6.41 13.75 8.33
CA PRO A 345 6.19 12.76 9.36
C PRO A 345 4.70 12.53 9.60
N HIS A 346 4.29 11.27 9.75
CA HIS A 346 2.90 10.90 9.97
C HIS A 346 2.75 10.23 11.34
N THR A 347 1.90 10.83 12.18
CA THR A 347 1.63 10.56 13.59
C THR A 347 2.76 10.95 14.55
N PHE A 348 2.37 11.49 15.70
CA PHE A 348 3.33 11.89 16.75
C PHE A 348 3.99 10.67 17.39
N THR A 349 3.23 9.63 17.69
CA THR A 349 3.75 8.40 18.32
C THR A 349 4.81 7.72 17.45
N ARG A 350 4.58 7.59 16.15
CA ARG A 350 5.58 7.03 15.22
C ARG A 350 6.81 7.92 15.12
N THR A 351 6.62 9.24 15.05
CA THR A 351 7.73 10.19 14.95
C THR A 351 8.63 10.10 16.18
N ILE A 352 8.05 9.99 17.39
CA ILE A 352 8.81 9.80 18.64
C ILE A 352 9.56 8.46 18.59
N ALA A 353 8.86 7.37 18.30
CA ALA A 353 9.40 6.02 18.38
C ALA A 353 10.57 5.78 17.39
N LEU A 354 10.55 6.43 16.21
CA LEU A 354 11.50 6.19 15.12
C LEU A 354 12.32 7.42 14.74
N LEU A 355 12.50 8.39 15.64
CA LEU A 355 13.11 9.68 15.34
C LEU A 355 14.52 9.56 14.76
N ASP A 356 15.35 8.70 15.33
CA ASP A 356 16.73 8.46 14.88
C ASP A 356 16.76 7.69 13.55
N ASP A 357 15.86 6.74 13.37
CA ASP A 357 15.74 5.95 12.15
C ASP A 357 15.25 6.81 10.97
N PHE A 358 14.32 7.74 11.22
CA PHE A 358 13.91 8.75 10.22
C PHE A 358 15.10 9.62 9.79
N ALA A 359 15.88 10.12 10.73
CA ALA A 359 17.06 10.92 10.43
C ALA A 359 18.08 10.13 9.60
N HIS A 360 18.34 8.87 9.98
CA HIS A 360 19.22 7.98 9.23
C HIS A 360 18.73 7.76 7.79
N ALA A 361 17.45 7.48 7.62
CA ALA A 361 16.83 7.24 6.30
C ALA A 361 16.91 8.49 5.40
N LEU A 362 16.52 9.65 5.93
CA LEU A 362 16.49 10.91 5.19
C LEU A 362 17.90 11.41 4.83
N ASN A 363 18.91 11.11 5.64
CA ASN A 363 20.30 11.45 5.34
C ASN A 363 20.87 10.72 4.11
N GLN A 364 20.13 9.81 3.49
CA GLN A 364 20.50 9.20 2.21
C GLN A 364 20.14 10.07 0.99
N ALA A 365 19.28 11.08 1.17
CA ALA A 365 19.07 12.12 0.17
C ALA A 365 20.24 13.12 0.11
N ASP A 366 20.30 13.94 -0.93
CA ASP A 366 21.32 15.00 -1.06
C ASP A 366 20.89 16.26 -0.30
N ALA A 367 19.57 16.54 -0.26
CA ALA A 367 18.96 17.59 0.55
C ALA A 367 17.60 17.12 1.11
N VAL A 368 17.19 17.71 2.23
CA VAL A 368 15.99 17.30 2.96
C VAL A 368 15.12 18.52 3.30
N TYR A 369 13.86 18.46 2.93
CA TYR A 369 12.85 19.43 3.34
C TYR A 369 11.78 18.72 4.17
N LEU A 370 11.43 19.30 5.30
CA LEU A 370 10.50 18.70 6.25
C LEU A 370 9.20 19.51 6.29
N ALA A 371 8.08 18.86 6.09
CA ALA A 371 6.76 19.39 6.37
C ALA A 371 6.40 19.20 7.86
N GLN A 372 5.38 19.92 8.34
CA GLN A 372 4.90 19.74 9.71
C GLN A 372 4.36 18.32 9.92
N ILE A 373 4.50 17.82 11.17
CA ILE A 373 3.98 16.49 11.52
C ILE A 373 2.47 16.44 11.26
N TYR A 374 2.03 15.46 10.50
CA TYR A 374 0.61 15.21 10.27
C TYR A 374 0.05 14.36 11.42
N GLY A 375 -0.70 15.01 12.32
CA GLY A 375 -1.46 14.32 13.35
C GLY A 375 -2.68 13.64 12.74
N SER A 376 -2.77 12.33 12.85
CA SER A 376 -3.96 11.62 12.39
C SER A 376 -5.15 11.91 13.33
N ALA A 377 -6.38 11.69 12.84
CA ALA A 377 -7.59 11.78 13.68
C ALA A 377 -7.61 10.76 14.85
N ARG A 378 -6.60 9.90 14.95
CA ARG A 378 -6.45 8.86 15.98
C ARG A 378 -5.63 9.33 17.18
N GLU A 379 -4.90 10.43 17.05
CA GLU A 379 -3.97 10.94 18.06
C GLU A 379 -4.29 12.39 18.44
N VAL A 380 -3.91 12.73 19.66
CA VAL A 380 -3.92 14.11 20.16
C VAL A 380 -2.47 14.57 20.26
N ASP A 381 -2.18 15.78 19.77
CA ASP A 381 -0.88 16.40 19.94
C ASP A 381 -0.70 16.81 21.42
N HIS A 382 0.26 16.18 22.09
CA HIS A 382 0.64 16.52 23.47
C HIS A 382 1.86 17.45 23.53
N GLY A 383 2.43 17.82 22.37
CA GLY A 383 3.62 18.66 22.28
C GLY A 383 4.94 17.94 22.62
N ASP A 384 4.93 16.60 22.63
CA ASP A 384 6.08 15.78 23.01
C ASP A 384 7.16 15.73 21.92
N VAL A 385 6.81 16.01 20.67
CA VAL A 385 7.72 16.04 19.51
C VAL A 385 7.30 17.11 18.51
N LYS A 386 8.31 17.75 17.94
CA LYS A 386 8.16 18.74 16.86
C LYS A 386 9.00 18.33 15.66
N VAL A 387 8.66 18.87 14.49
CA VAL A 387 9.43 18.59 13.26
C VAL A 387 10.90 19.07 13.40
N GLU A 388 11.16 20.11 14.19
CA GLU A 388 12.48 20.61 14.48
C GLU A 388 13.35 19.58 15.21
N ASP A 389 12.77 18.69 16.01
CA ASP A 389 13.52 17.61 16.66
C ASP A 389 14.12 16.64 15.64
N LEU A 390 13.38 16.34 14.57
CA LEU A 390 13.88 15.59 13.43
C LEU A 390 14.89 16.42 12.62
N ALA A 391 14.59 17.68 12.34
CA ALA A 391 15.48 18.57 11.58
C ALA A 391 16.87 18.67 12.22
N ASN A 392 16.94 18.76 13.55
CA ASN A 392 18.21 18.84 14.31
C ASN A 392 19.08 17.57 14.18
N LYS A 393 18.54 16.47 13.68
CA LYS A 393 19.26 15.20 13.44
C LYS A 393 19.67 15.00 11.97
N ILE A 394 19.23 15.90 11.07
CA ILE A 394 19.58 15.83 9.65
C ILE A 394 20.96 16.48 9.43
N ASN A 395 21.87 15.72 8.81
CA ASN A 395 23.25 16.15 8.53
C ASN A 395 23.43 16.72 7.11
N LYS A 396 22.37 16.74 6.31
CA LYS A 396 22.35 17.29 4.95
C LYS A 396 21.82 18.73 4.96
N LYS A 397 21.92 19.45 3.83
CA LYS A 397 21.16 20.69 3.64
C LYS A 397 19.70 20.40 3.96
N HIS A 398 19.13 21.10 4.92
CA HIS A 398 17.74 20.87 5.31
C HIS A 398 17.02 22.14 5.72
N GLN A 399 15.70 22.14 5.58
CA GLN A 399 14.83 23.21 6.03
C GLN A 399 13.42 22.69 6.32
N VAL A 400 12.76 23.29 7.31
CA VAL A 400 11.32 23.10 7.51
C VAL A 400 10.57 24.05 6.58
N ILE A 401 9.56 23.54 5.87
CA ILE A 401 8.74 24.28 4.91
C ILE A 401 7.26 24.26 5.31
N THR A 402 6.48 25.19 4.78
CA THR A 402 5.01 25.21 4.92
C THR A 402 4.36 25.15 3.55
N VAL A 403 3.06 24.81 3.50
CA VAL A 403 2.28 24.78 2.24
C VAL A 403 2.29 26.14 1.54
N GLU A 404 2.30 27.25 2.32
CA GLU A 404 2.32 28.62 1.81
C GLU A 404 3.72 29.03 1.32
N ASN A 405 4.78 28.38 1.81
CA ASN A 405 6.16 28.72 1.46
C ASN A 405 6.97 27.47 1.12
N VAL A 406 6.87 27.04 -0.13
CA VAL A 406 7.68 25.98 -0.75
C VAL A 406 8.80 26.54 -1.64
N SER A 407 9.02 27.86 -1.65
CA SER A 407 10.02 28.52 -2.49
C SER A 407 11.46 28.05 -2.24
N PRO A 408 11.86 27.61 -1.03
CA PRO A 408 13.20 27.05 -0.81
C PRO A 408 13.52 25.80 -1.66
N LEU A 409 12.50 25.12 -2.18
CA LEU A 409 12.70 24.01 -3.13
C LEU A 409 13.28 24.46 -4.47
N LEU A 410 13.20 25.75 -4.81
CA LEU A 410 13.80 26.30 -6.03
C LEU A 410 15.34 26.46 -5.98
N ASP A 411 15.96 26.23 -4.84
CA ASP A 411 17.42 26.37 -4.62
C ASP A 411 18.24 25.21 -5.23
N HIS A 412 17.67 24.42 -6.11
CA HIS A 412 18.30 23.24 -6.71
C HIS A 412 18.11 23.24 -8.25
N ASP A 413 19.24 23.20 -8.99
CA ASP A 413 19.21 23.37 -10.45
C ASP A 413 18.96 22.09 -11.25
N ASN A 414 19.38 20.93 -10.76
CA ASN A 414 19.27 19.65 -11.46
C ASN A 414 18.82 18.53 -10.51
N ALA A 415 17.63 18.73 -9.96
CA ALA A 415 17.11 17.86 -8.90
C ALA A 415 15.91 17.03 -9.33
N VAL A 416 15.69 15.96 -8.56
CA VAL A 416 14.44 15.20 -8.49
C VAL A 416 13.87 15.41 -7.10
N TYR A 417 12.64 15.84 -7.01
CA TYR A 417 11.94 16.08 -5.76
C TYR A 417 11.08 14.87 -5.41
N VAL A 418 11.36 14.26 -4.27
CA VAL A 418 10.66 13.06 -3.80
C VAL A 418 9.78 13.45 -2.62
N PHE A 419 8.49 13.63 -2.87
CA PHE A 419 7.49 13.93 -1.84
C PHE A 419 7.03 12.64 -1.19
N MET A 420 7.27 12.51 0.10
CA MET A 420 7.02 11.29 0.88
C MET A 420 6.13 11.58 2.09
N GLY A 421 5.09 10.79 2.26
CA GLY A 421 4.22 10.86 3.43
C GLY A 421 2.84 10.25 3.23
N ALA A 422 2.24 9.79 4.32
CA ALA A 422 0.89 9.21 4.37
C ALA A 422 -0.21 10.25 4.71
N GLY A 423 0.19 11.47 5.06
CA GLY A 423 -0.72 12.57 5.41
C GLY A 423 -1.17 13.37 4.18
N ASP A 424 -1.05 14.68 4.27
CA ASP A 424 -1.44 15.62 3.23
C ASP A 424 -0.23 16.24 2.47
N ILE A 425 0.88 15.50 2.40
CA ILE A 425 2.10 15.93 1.68
C ILE A 425 1.80 16.39 0.24
N GLN A 426 0.77 15.86 -0.39
CA GLN A 426 0.33 16.27 -1.73
C GLN A 426 -0.09 17.75 -1.79
N THR A 427 -0.46 18.38 -0.68
CA THR A 427 -0.75 19.82 -0.66
C THR A 427 0.51 20.65 -0.88
N TYR A 428 1.65 20.19 -0.35
CA TYR A 428 2.98 20.77 -0.59
C TYR A 428 3.43 20.54 -2.03
N GLU A 429 3.21 19.34 -2.55
CA GLU A 429 3.49 18.99 -3.95
C GLU A 429 2.73 19.92 -4.91
N TYR A 430 1.41 20.08 -4.74
CA TYR A 430 0.59 20.97 -5.56
C TYR A 430 1.01 22.45 -5.45
N SER A 431 1.42 22.89 -4.25
CA SER A 431 1.95 24.25 -4.08
C SER A 431 3.24 24.43 -4.86
N PHE A 432 4.12 23.42 -4.87
CA PHE A 432 5.36 23.46 -5.65
C PHE A 432 5.10 23.38 -7.17
N GLU A 433 4.23 22.49 -7.64
CA GLU A 433 3.80 22.42 -9.04
C GLU A 433 3.28 23.77 -9.55
N ARG A 434 2.44 24.45 -8.73
CA ARG A 434 1.90 25.76 -9.06
C ARG A 434 2.98 26.83 -9.10
N LEU A 435 3.96 26.78 -8.19
CA LEU A 435 5.09 27.70 -8.17
C LEU A 435 5.94 27.53 -9.43
N LEU A 436 6.28 26.30 -9.82
CA LEU A 436 7.01 26.01 -11.06
C LEU A 436 6.26 26.50 -12.30
N SER A 437 4.96 26.29 -12.38
CA SER A 437 4.12 26.71 -13.51
C SER A 437 4.08 28.23 -13.66
N ASN A 438 4.08 28.98 -12.55
CA ASN A 438 4.06 30.43 -12.57
C ASN A 438 5.40 31.05 -13.02
N LEU A 439 6.54 30.38 -12.81
CA LEU A 439 7.85 30.86 -13.27
C LEU A 439 7.93 30.94 -14.78
N THR A 440 7.33 30.00 -15.50
CA THR A 440 7.28 29.99 -16.96
C THR A 440 6.33 31.03 -17.54
N SER A 441 5.24 31.36 -16.84
CA SER A 441 4.27 32.35 -17.29
C SER A 441 4.79 33.80 -17.21
N ASN A 442 5.81 34.04 -16.39
CA ASN A 442 6.44 35.36 -16.24
C ASN A 442 7.63 35.61 -17.20
N VAL A 443 8.00 34.63 -18.04
CA VAL A 443 9.12 34.72 -19.00
C VAL A 443 8.60 34.91 -20.45
N GLN A 444 7.29 34.90 -20.66
CA GLN A 444 6.63 35.25 -21.92
C GLN A 444 6.07 36.67 -21.84
#